data_90d069140040aaa67d2548c5bf4e3ff9
#
_entry.id   90d069140040aaa67d2548c5bf4e3ff9
#
_cell.length_a   1.000
_cell.length_b   1.000
_cell.length_c   1.000
_cell.angle_alpha   90.00
_cell.angle_beta   90.00
_cell.angle_gamma   90.00
#
_symmetry.space_group_name_H-M   'P 1'
#
loop_
_entity.id
_entity.type
_entity.pdbx_description
1 polymer ?
#
loop_
_entity_poly.entity_id
_entity_poly.type
_entity_poly.pdbx_seq_one_letter_code
_entity_poly.pdbx_strand_id
1 'polypeptide(L)'
;MSLKESIVLDKLPKHIAVIMDGNGRWAKQRQKERIFGHQNGVNAVREVTEGCAELGVKYLTLYTFSTENWNRPKEEIDALMAMLVDTIAKEEETLMKNNIKLEYIGDISQIAKETQSALKNTIFNTRNNTRMTLILALNY
;
A
#
# COMPACT_ATOMS: atom_id res chain seq x y z
N MET A 1 11.23 -27.45 -1.12
CA MET A 1 10.74 -26.51 -2.17
C MET A 1 9.95 -25.38 -1.49
N SER A 2 10.25 -24.13 -1.79
CA SER A 2 9.52 -23.00 -1.26
C SER A 2 8.16 -22.88 -1.96
N LEU A 3 7.22 -22.18 -1.31
CA LEU A 3 5.92 -21.88 -1.93
C LEU A 3 6.10 -21.10 -3.24
N LYS A 4 7.11 -20.22 -3.29
CA LYS A 4 7.43 -19.44 -4.48
C LYS A 4 7.79 -20.33 -5.66
N GLU A 5 8.57 -21.38 -5.43
CA GLU A 5 9.00 -22.32 -6.48
C GLU A 5 7.84 -23.15 -7.02
N SER A 6 6.78 -23.35 -6.22
CA SER A 6 5.60 -24.11 -6.63
C SER A 6 4.61 -23.29 -7.48
N ILE A 7 4.84 -22.00 -7.66
CA ILE A 7 3.97 -21.11 -8.46
C ILE A 7 4.15 -21.44 -9.95
N VAL A 8 3.02 -21.63 -10.64
CA VAL A 8 3.01 -21.85 -12.09
C VAL A 8 2.94 -20.49 -12.77
N LEU A 9 4.08 -20.02 -13.29
CA LEU A 9 4.21 -18.66 -13.85
C LEU A 9 3.27 -18.42 -15.03
N ASP A 10 3.00 -19.43 -15.85
CA ASP A 10 2.08 -19.32 -17.00
C ASP A 10 0.63 -19.06 -16.58
N LYS A 11 0.29 -19.38 -15.34
CA LYS A 11 -1.06 -19.19 -14.80
C LYS A 11 -1.14 -18.05 -13.80
N LEU A 12 -0.07 -17.27 -13.67
CA LEU A 12 -0.02 -16.12 -12.76
C LEU A 12 -1.04 -15.06 -13.22
N PRO A 13 -1.86 -14.51 -12.31
CA PRO A 13 -2.76 -13.43 -12.70
C PRO A 13 -1.98 -12.17 -13.04
N LYS A 14 -2.52 -11.35 -13.93
CA LYS A 14 -1.92 -10.07 -14.28
C LYS A 14 -2.18 -9.00 -13.22
N HIS A 15 -3.26 -9.14 -12.48
CA HIS A 15 -3.69 -8.18 -11.48
C HIS A 15 -4.04 -8.90 -10.18
N ILE A 16 -3.45 -8.46 -9.10
CA ILE A 16 -3.75 -8.96 -7.74
C ILE A 16 -4.23 -7.77 -6.91
N ALA A 17 -5.32 -7.95 -6.19
CA ALA A 17 -5.82 -6.96 -5.25
C ALA A 17 -5.75 -7.52 -3.84
N VAL A 18 -5.27 -6.71 -2.89
CA VAL A 18 -5.10 -7.12 -1.50
C VAL A 18 -5.86 -6.15 -0.60
N ILE A 19 -6.69 -6.70 0.28
CA ILE A 19 -7.38 -5.93 1.31
C ILE A 19 -6.52 -5.96 2.56
N MET A 20 -6.15 -4.77 3.04
CA MET A 20 -5.36 -4.61 4.24
C MET A 20 -6.29 -4.39 5.42
N ASP A 21 -6.60 -5.45 6.14
CA ASP A 21 -7.53 -5.40 7.27
C ASP A 21 -7.04 -6.26 8.43
N GLY A 22 -7.52 -5.94 9.62
CA GLY A 22 -7.22 -6.72 10.81
C GLY A 22 -5.93 -6.32 11.54
N ASN A 23 -5.15 -5.37 11.03
CA ASN A 23 -3.90 -4.94 11.66
C ASN A 23 -4.12 -4.36 13.06
N GLY A 24 -5.19 -3.60 13.25
CA GLY A 24 -5.56 -3.08 14.55
C GLY A 24 -5.93 -4.17 15.54
N ARG A 25 -6.70 -5.16 15.08
CA ARG A 25 -7.08 -6.33 15.91
C ARG A 25 -5.85 -7.16 16.27
N TRP A 26 -4.95 -7.36 15.32
CA TRP A 26 -3.70 -8.07 15.55
C TRP A 26 -2.87 -7.38 16.65
N ALA A 27 -2.75 -6.06 16.60
CA ALA A 27 -2.01 -5.30 17.61
C ALA A 27 -2.67 -5.41 18.97
N LYS A 28 -4.01 -5.34 19.04
CA LYS A 28 -4.77 -5.48 20.28
C LYS A 28 -4.55 -6.84 20.95
N GLN A 29 -4.52 -7.90 20.17
CA GLN A 29 -4.25 -9.25 20.69
C GLN A 29 -2.86 -9.35 21.32
N ARG A 30 -1.94 -8.47 20.95
CA ARG A 30 -0.58 -8.36 21.50
C ARG A 30 -0.45 -7.25 22.52
N GLN A 31 -1.58 -6.72 23.02
CA GLN A 31 -1.62 -5.64 24.02
C GLN A 31 -0.91 -4.37 23.52
N LYS A 32 -1.04 -4.08 22.22
CA LYS A 32 -0.48 -2.90 21.58
C LYS A 32 -1.61 -2.03 21.03
N GLU A 33 -1.32 -0.78 20.75
CA GLU A 33 -2.27 0.14 20.12
C GLU A 33 -2.49 -0.22 18.64
N ARG A 34 -3.61 0.19 18.08
CA ARG A 34 -3.95 -0.06 16.67
C ARG A 34 -2.89 0.48 15.71
N ILE A 35 -2.30 1.61 16.05
CA ILE A 35 -1.21 2.23 15.28
C ILE A 35 -0.06 1.27 15.10
N PHE A 36 0.29 0.52 16.12
CA PHE A 36 1.36 -0.48 16.05
C PHE A 36 1.04 -1.54 14.98
N GLY A 37 -0.22 -1.96 14.88
CA GLY A 37 -0.67 -2.90 13.85
C GLY A 37 -0.54 -2.31 12.44
N HIS A 38 -0.96 -1.06 12.27
CA HIS A 38 -0.85 -0.38 10.97
C HIS A 38 0.60 -0.19 10.56
N GLN A 39 1.48 0.16 11.49
CA GLN A 39 2.92 0.30 11.23
C GLN A 39 3.55 -1.02 10.77
N ASN A 40 3.15 -2.13 11.40
CA ASN A 40 3.63 -3.45 10.99
C ASN A 40 3.06 -3.88 9.65
N GLY A 41 1.85 -3.41 9.31
CA GLY A 41 1.24 -3.62 7.99
C GLY A 41 2.08 -3.05 6.86
N VAL A 42 2.83 -1.97 7.09
CA VAL A 42 3.72 -1.37 6.08
C VAL A 42 4.78 -2.37 5.62
N ASN A 43 5.35 -3.14 6.54
CA ASN A 43 6.33 -4.17 6.18
C ASN A 43 5.72 -5.26 5.31
N ALA A 44 4.49 -5.68 5.61
CA ALA A 44 3.77 -6.65 4.80
C ALA A 44 3.50 -6.11 3.40
N VAL A 45 3.14 -4.83 3.28
CA VAL A 45 2.94 -4.16 1.99
C VAL A 45 4.20 -4.22 1.14
N ARG A 46 5.34 -3.91 1.73
CA ARG A 46 6.63 -3.94 1.03
C ARG A 46 6.94 -5.34 0.51
N GLU A 47 6.77 -6.35 1.35
CA GLU A 47 7.01 -7.74 0.97
C GLU A 47 6.10 -8.20 -0.16
N VAL A 48 4.81 -7.87 -0.09
CA VAL A 48 3.85 -8.21 -1.13
C VAL A 48 4.19 -7.51 -2.44
N THR A 49 4.55 -6.22 -2.37
CA THR A 49 4.89 -5.42 -3.54
C THR A 49 6.12 -5.99 -4.24
N GLU A 50 7.18 -6.25 -3.49
CA GLU A 50 8.41 -6.81 -4.04
C GLU A 50 8.19 -8.22 -4.59
N GLY A 51 7.44 -9.06 -3.86
CA GLY A 51 7.13 -10.42 -4.29
C GLY A 51 6.33 -10.45 -5.60
N CYS A 52 5.31 -9.62 -5.72
CA CYS A 52 4.52 -9.50 -6.94
C CYS A 52 5.37 -9.03 -8.12
N ALA A 53 6.24 -8.05 -7.90
CA ALA A 53 7.13 -7.55 -8.93
C ALA A 53 8.10 -8.64 -9.41
N GLU A 54 8.69 -9.41 -8.49
CA GLU A 54 9.59 -10.51 -8.83
C GLU A 54 8.92 -11.60 -9.65
N LEU A 55 7.65 -11.90 -9.34
CA LEU A 55 6.90 -12.93 -10.05
C LEU A 55 6.43 -12.49 -11.43
N GLY A 56 6.43 -11.19 -11.70
CA GLY A 56 5.98 -10.65 -12.99
C GLY A 56 4.51 -10.23 -13.02
N VAL A 57 3.88 -10.05 -11.86
CA VAL A 57 2.53 -9.46 -11.80
C VAL A 57 2.59 -8.04 -12.34
N LYS A 58 1.62 -7.67 -13.18
CA LYS A 58 1.62 -6.36 -13.84
C LYS A 58 0.96 -5.27 -13.01
N TYR A 59 -0.07 -5.61 -12.26
CA TYR A 59 -0.86 -4.66 -11.47
C TYR A 59 -1.10 -5.21 -10.08
N LEU A 60 -0.79 -4.42 -9.06
CA LEU A 60 -1.09 -4.74 -7.67
C LEU A 60 -1.92 -3.61 -7.08
N THR A 61 -3.12 -3.92 -6.60
CA THR A 61 -3.99 -2.96 -5.94
C THR A 61 -4.02 -3.22 -4.44
N LEU A 62 -3.81 -2.18 -3.65
CA LEU A 62 -3.87 -2.25 -2.19
C LEU A 62 -5.01 -1.37 -1.68
N TYR A 63 -5.95 -1.95 -0.95
CA TYR A 63 -7.02 -1.20 -0.28
C TYR A 63 -6.48 -0.69 1.05
N THR A 64 -5.95 0.52 1.06
CA THR A 64 -5.24 1.09 2.21
C THR A 64 -6.12 1.99 3.07
N PHE A 65 -7.13 2.62 2.48
CA PHE A 65 -8.03 3.55 3.18
C PHE A 65 -9.37 3.58 2.46
N SER A 66 -10.46 3.24 3.18
CA SER A 66 -11.80 3.18 2.60
C SER A 66 -12.70 4.26 3.20
N THR A 67 -13.88 4.46 2.59
CA THR A 67 -14.89 5.38 3.12
C THR A 67 -15.32 5.01 4.54
N GLU A 68 -15.30 3.74 4.89
CA GLU A 68 -15.64 3.26 6.23
C GLU A 68 -14.65 3.74 7.29
N ASN A 69 -13.41 4.02 6.92
CA ASN A 69 -12.39 4.47 7.86
C ASN A 69 -12.71 5.85 8.46
N TRP A 70 -13.53 6.66 7.78
CA TRP A 70 -13.96 7.98 8.31
C TRP A 70 -14.84 7.87 9.56
N ASN A 71 -15.41 6.69 9.83
CA ASN A 71 -16.19 6.44 11.03
C ASN A 71 -15.33 6.07 12.24
N ARG A 72 -14.03 5.98 12.07
CA ARG A 72 -13.09 5.66 13.15
C ARG A 72 -12.81 6.92 13.99
N PRO A 73 -12.28 6.76 15.21
CA PRO A 73 -11.90 7.91 16.04
C PRO A 73 -10.96 8.84 15.28
N LYS A 74 -11.11 10.16 15.48
CA LYS A 74 -10.31 11.17 14.81
C LYS A 74 -8.82 10.95 15.01
N GLU A 75 -8.41 10.58 16.22
CA GLU A 75 -7.01 10.31 16.54
C GLU A 75 -6.43 9.19 15.68
N GLU A 76 -7.22 8.15 15.44
CA GLU A 76 -6.80 7.05 14.57
C GLU A 76 -6.68 7.50 13.10
N ILE A 77 -7.64 8.33 12.64
CA ILE A 77 -7.60 8.88 11.27
C ILE A 77 -6.37 9.75 11.08
N ASP A 78 -6.09 10.67 12.02
CA ASP A 78 -4.94 11.56 11.96
C ASP A 78 -3.63 10.75 11.94
N ALA A 79 -3.56 9.72 12.76
CA ALA A 79 -2.38 8.85 12.83
C ALA A 79 -2.20 8.04 11.54
N LEU A 80 -3.29 7.55 10.95
CA LEU A 80 -3.25 6.85 9.66
C LEU A 80 -2.76 7.77 8.54
N MET A 81 -3.21 9.03 8.54
CA MET A 81 -2.77 10.01 7.53
C MET A 81 -1.29 10.31 7.67
N ALA A 82 -0.81 10.54 8.90
CA ALA A 82 0.60 10.80 9.15
C ALA A 82 1.46 9.59 8.72
N MET A 83 1.00 8.38 9.03
CA MET A 83 1.66 7.15 8.63
C MET A 83 1.69 7.00 7.11
N LEU A 84 0.61 7.35 6.43
CA LEU A 84 0.52 7.26 4.97
C LEU A 84 1.52 8.21 4.31
N VAL A 85 1.64 9.46 4.78
CA VAL A 85 2.64 10.41 4.27
C VAL A 85 4.05 9.85 4.45
N ASP A 86 4.35 9.36 5.65
CA ASP A 86 5.66 8.80 5.97
C ASP A 86 5.97 7.58 5.09
N THR A 87 4.99 6.71 4.92
CA THR A 87 5.12 5.51 4.08
C THR A 87 5.39 5.88 2.62
N ILE A 88 4.65 6.83 2.07
CA ILE A 88 4.85 7.27 0.69
C ILE A 88 6.27 7.81 0.51
N ALA A 89 6.72 8.64 1.44
CA ALA A 89 8.06 9.22 1.36
C ALA A 89 9.16 8.17 1.43
N LYS A 90 8.99 7.15 2.28
CA LYS A 90 9.97 6.07 2.42
C LYS A 90 9.95 5.09 1.27
N GLU A 91 8.80 4.83 0.68
CA GLU A 91 8.64 3.81 -0.36
C GLU A 91 8.99 4.31 -1.75
N GLU A 92 9.12 5.63 -1.97
CA GLU A 92 9.49 6.16 -3.28
C GLU A 92 10.82 5.56 -3.77
N GLU A 93 11.82 5.51 -2.91
CA GLU A 93 13.12 4.92 -3.25
C GLU A 93 12.99 3.45 -3.64
N THR A 94 12.21 2.69 -2.86
CA THR A 94 11.96 1.27 -3.15
C THR A 94 11.25 1.09 -4.50
N LEU A 95 10.28 1.94 -4.80
CA LEU A 95 9.56 1.92 -6.08
C LEU A 95 10.49 2.22 -7.24
N MET A 96 11.36 3.22 -7.09
CA MET A 96 12.33 3.56 -8.12
C MET A 96 13.34 2.44 -8.36
N LYS A 97 13.86 1.84 -7.30
CA LYS A 97 14.81 0.72 -7.39
C LYS A 97 14.21 -0.50 -8.08
N ASN A 98 12.93 -0.75 -7.89
CA ASN A 98 12.24 -1.92 -8.43
C ASN A 98 11.51 -1.63 -9.73
N ASN A 99 11.63 -0.43 -10.28
CA ASN A 99 10.97 -0.03 -11.52
C ASN A 99 9.45 -0.17 -11.45
N ILE A 100 8.87 0.26 -10.32
CA ILE A 100 7.44 0.19 -10.05
C ILE A 100 6.83 1.58 -10.18
N LYS A 101 5.72 1.66 -10.91
CA LYS A 101 4.94 2.90 -11.08
C LYS A 101 3.86 2.96 -10.01
N LEU A 102 3.67 4.13 -9.40
CA LEU A 102 2.61 4.35 -8.43
C LEU A 102 1.42 5.05 -9.07
N GLU A 103 0.22 4.56 -8.77
CA GLU A 103 -1.05 5.20 -9.14
C GLU A 103 -2.03 5.10 -7.96
N TYR A 104 -3.16 5.79 -8.05
CA TYR A 104 -4.22 5.65 -7.07
C TYR A 104 -5.59 5.63 -7.75
N ILE A 105 -6.58 5.07 -7.05
CA ILE A 105 -7.99 5.15 -7.38
C ILE A 105 -8.76 5.60 -6.13
N GLY A 106 -9.92 6.18 -6.32
CA GLY A 106 -10.76 6.68 -5.23
C GLY A 106 -10.72 8.19 -5.10
N ASP A 107 -11.42 8.70 -4.09
CA ASP A 107 -11.55 10.14 -3.87
C ASP A 107 -10.59 10.60 -2.77
N ILE A 108 -9.57 11.35 -3.13
CA ILE A 108 -8.58 11.88 -2.20
C ILE A 108 -8.89 13.30 -1.73
N SER A 109 -10.03 13.88 -2.13
CA SER A 109 -10.34 15.28 -1.82
C SER A 109 -10.43 15.58 -0.32
N GLN A 110 -10.77 14.59 0.50
CA GLN A 110 -10.86 14.74 1.95
C GLN A 110 -9.55 14.40 2.68
N ILE A 111 -8.56 13.92 1.96
CA ILE A 111 -7.25 13.62 2.54
C ILE A 111 -6.48 14.94 2.70
N ALA A 112 -5.67 15.04 3.75
CA ALA A 112 -4.86 16.23 4.02
C ALA A 112 -4.04 16.62 2.78
N LYS A 113 -3.94 17.92 2.51
CA LYS A 113 -3.24 18.44 1.32
C LYS A 113 -1.79 17.99 1.25
N GLU A 114 -1.13 17.89 2.39
CA GLU A 114 0.25 17.40 2.47
C GLU A 114 0.38 15.97 1.98
N THR A 115 -0.56 15.13 2.38
CA THR A 115 -0.62 13.72 1.93
C THR A 115 -0.91 13.65 0.44
N GLN A 116 -1.83 14.48 -0.06
CA GLN A 116 -2.12 14.55 -1.49
C GLN A 116 -0.90 14.95 -2.29
N SER A 117 -0.16 15.97 -1.81
CA SER A 117 1.05 16.45 -2.49
C SER A 117 2.14 15.39 -2.51
N ALA A 118 2.37 14.69 -1.40
CA ALA A 118 3.35 13.62 -1.32
C ALA A 118 2.99 12.48 -2.30
N LEU A 119 1.72 12.10 -2.34
CA LEU A 119 1.22 11.07 -3.23
C LEU A 119 1.42 11.46 -4.69
N LYS A 120 1.03 12.67 -5.07
CA LYS A 120 1.17 13.17 -6.45
C LYS A 120 2.63 13.29 -6.87
N ASN A 121 3.51 13.70 -5.97
CA ASN A 121 4.95 13.76 -6.23
C ASN A 121 5.52 12.37 -6.54
N THR A 122 5.19 11.38 -5.74
CA THR A 122 5.66 10.02 -5.94
C THR A 122 5.10 9.43 -7.23
N ILE A 123 3.83 9.68 -7.54
CA ILE A 123 3.20 9.27 -8.81
C ILE A 123 3.98 9.87 -9.98
N PHE A 124 4.26 11.17 -9.93
CA PHE A 124 5.00 11.85 -10.98
C PHE A 124 6.40 11.28 -11.14
N ASN A 125 7.13 11.10 -10.04
CA ASN A 125 8.50 10.61 -10.06
C ASN A 125 8.63 9.17 -10.57
N THR A 126 7.60 8.35 -10.37
CA THR A 126 7.60 6.95 -10.79
C THR A 126 6.89 6.70 -12.13
N ARG A 127 6.38 7.75 -12.79
CA ARG A 127 5.52 7.64 -13.98
C ARG A 127 6.13 6.87 -15.15
N ASN A 128 7.44 6.86 -15.25
CA ASN A 128 8.16 6.19 -16.35
C ASN A 128 8.57 4.76 -16.00
N ASN A 129 8.26 4.27 -14.81
CA ASN A 129 8.58 2.91 -14.42
C ASN A 129 7.63 1.93 -15.13
N THR A 130 8.13 0.76 -15.50
CA THR A 130 7.45 -0.13 -16.44
C THR A 130 7.30 -1.57 -15.98
N ARG A 131 7.90 -1.96 -14.86
CA ARG A 131 7.87 -3.37 -14.41
C ARG A 131 6.51 -3.78 -13.86
N MET A 132 5.96 -2.95 -12.99
CA MET A 132 4.65 -3.18 -12.36
C MET A 132 4.02 -1.85 -11.99
N THR A 133 2.70 -1.79 -11.97
CA THR A 133 1.97 -0.64 -11.44
C THR A 133 1.36 -1.00 -10.09
N LEU A 134 1.74 -0.24 -9.06
CA LEU A 134 1.15 -0.34 -7.72
C LEU A 134 0.01 0.69 -7.63
N ILE A 135 -1.18 0.22 -7.34
CA ILE A 135 -2.38 1.06 -7.28
C ILE A 135 -2.88 1.11 -5.84
N LEU A 136 -2.96 2.31 -5.28
CA LEU A 136 -3.52 2.51 -3.94
C LEU A 136 -4.99 2.86 -4.09
N ALA A 137 -5.87 2.06 -3.49
CA ALA A 137 -7.30 2.37 -3.42
C ALA A 137 -7.52 3.18 -2.15
N LEU A 138 -7.73 4.49 -2.31
CA LEU A 138 -7.84 5.45 -1.24
C LEU A 138 -9.25 6.03 -1.20
N ASN A 139 -9.94 5.88 -0.07
CA ASN A 139 -11.30 6.34 0.09
C ASN A 139 -12.21 5.87 -1.07
N TYR A 140 -12.07 4.62 -1.35
CA TYR A 140 -12.73 3.97 -2.48
C TYR A 140 -14.03 3.27 -2.04
#